data_5a06842d26a49753544807979a8f4c4c
#
_entry.id   5a06842d26a49753544807979a8f4c4c
#
_cell.length_a   1.000
_cell.length_b   1.000
_cell.length_c   1.000
_cell.angle_alpha   90.00
_cell.angle_beta   90.00
_cell.angle_gamma   90.00
#
_symmetry.space_group_name_H-M   'P 1'
#
loop_
_entity.id
_entity.type
_entity.pdbx_description
1 polymer ?
#
loop_
_entity_poly.entity_id
_entity_poly.type
_entity_poly.pdbx_seq_one_letter_code
_entity_poly.pdbx_strand_id
1 'polypeptide(L)'
;MEISRVEALSQHIVQPYAWGDAVWHVWGASQGVEQSLEGQTMVAASNASKQPLVLLHGGSGSWTHWLRNVEHLAKNRTIWALDIPGFGDSDLPSGLSDADGLVPYMAEILTHTFSGDAVDVMGFSFGGMTAGLVAAQYPNLIRQLILVGAPGLGLFGKELPMRGMTPDMDEEAQRKVHRHNLNAMMFVHPDSVTDDVIDLQQANVARDRLRRRRIARTDVLAQAQTRWQCPVHGVWGACDALYQGTLSQVPQVLSSMATFTVVPDAGHWVMFERPDAFHGVVDPLLSR
;
A
#
# COMPACT_ATOMS: atom_id res chain seq x y z
N MET A 1 -13.07 -16.28 2.75
CA MET A 1 -14.50 -15.90 2.75
C MET A 1 -14.72 -14.40 2.85
N GLU A 2 -14.09 -13.67 3.75
CA GLU A 2 -14.16 -12.19 3.79
C GLU A 2 -13.57 -11.57 2.51
N ILE A 3 -12.45 -12.09 2.03
CA ILE A 3 -11.78 -11.63 0.80
C ILE A 3 -12.73 -11.71 -0.39
N SER A 4 -13.30 -12.88 -0.68
CA SER A 4 -14.18 -13.08 -1.83
C SER A 4 -15.45 -12.20 -1.77
N ARG A 5 -15.97 -11.92 -0.56
CA ARG A 5 -17.10 -11.01 -0.36
C ARG A 5 -16.72 -9.57 -0.70
N VAL A 6 -15.59 -9.09 -0.18
CA VAL A 6 -15.13 -7.72 -0.39
C VAL A 6 -14.69 -7.51 -1.84
N GLU A 7 -14.03 -8.50 -2.42
CA GLU A 7 -13.64 -8.50 -3.83
C GLU A 7 -14.84 -8.43 -4.78
N ALA A 8 -15.89 -9.21 -4.49
CA ALA A 8 -17.13 -9.21 -5.29
C ALA A 8 -17.85 -7.84 -5.30
N LEU A 9 -17.54 -6.94 -4.37
CA LEU A 9 -18.05 -5.56 -4.33
C LEU A 9 -17.19 -4.59 -5.14
N SER A 10 -16.05 -5.02 -5.65
CA SER A 10 -15.17 -4.20 -6.47
C SER A 10 -15.47 -4.35 -7.96
N GLN A 11 -15.13 -3.32 -8.72
CA GLN A 11 -14.85 -3.45 -10.14
C GLN A 11 -13.38 -3.84 -10.30
N HIS A 12 -13.14 -4.94 -11.00
CA HIS A 12 -11.79 -5.38 -11.35
C HIS A 12 -11.44 -4.81 -12.73
N ILE A 13 -10.43 -3.94 -12.79
CA ILE A 13 -10.03 -3.24 -14.02
C ILE A 13 -8.60 -3.66 -14.37
N VAL A 14 -8.44 -4.24 -15.56
CA VAL A 14 -7.13 -4.56 -16.14
C VAL A 14 -6.79 -3.47 -17.14
N GLN A 15 -5.69 -2.77 -16.90
CA GLN A 15 -5.26 -1.64 -17.70
C GLN A 15 -3.95 -1.99 -18.43
N PRO A 16 -3.96 -2.11 -19.78
CA PRO A 16 -2.78 -2.51 -20.53
C PRO A 16 -1.78 -1.37 -20.71
N TYR A 17 -0.50 -1.70 -20.63
CA TYR A 17 0.65 -0.84 -20.91
C TYR A 17 1.63 -1.57 -21.82
N ALA A 18 2.60 -0.88 -22.39
CA ALA A 18 3.65 -1.48 -23.21
C ALA A 18 4.51 -2.54 -22.46
N TRP A 19 4.52 -2.45 -21.13
CA TRP A 19 5.30 -3.34 -20.24
C TRP A 19 4.49 -4.50 -19.64
N GLY A 20 3.19 -4.58 -19.85
CA GLY A 20 2.25 -5.53 -19.27
C GLY A 20 1.01 -4.86 -18.69
N ASP A 21 0.24 -5.60 -17.92
CA ASP A 21 -1.02 -5.15 -17.36
C ASP A 21 -0.85 -4.63 -15.92
N ALA A 22 -1.49 -3.48 -15.62
CA ALA A 22 -1.75 -3.03 -14.25
C ALA A 22 -3.18 -3.37 -13.84
N VAL A 23 -3.36 -3.88 -12.62
CA VAL A 23 -4.67 -4.33 -12.13
C VAL A 23 -5.13 -3.47 -10.96
N TRP A 24 -6.35 -2.96 -11.10
CA TRP A 24 -7.04 -2.17 -10.10
C TRP A 24 -8.26 -2.90 -9.55
N HIS A 25 -8.49 -2.74 -8.26
CA HIS A 25 -9.75 -3.06 -7.60
C HIS A 25 -10.39 -1.75 -7.15
N VAL A 26 -11.64 -1.49 -7.58
CA VAL A 26 -12.30 -0.19 -7.40
C VAL A 26 -13.62 -0.35 -6.66
N TRP A 27 -13.80 0.39 -5.56
CA TRP A 27 -15.03 0.44 -4.76
C TRP A 27 -15.60 1.85 -4.72
N GLY A 28 -16.93 1.96 -4.50
CA GLY A 28 -17.62 3.25 -4.35
C GLY A 28 -17.83 4.00 -5.67
N ALA A 29 -17.52 3.40 -6.81
CA ALA A 29 -17.93 3.92 -8.10
C ALA A 29 -19.45 3.77 -8.24
N SER A 30 -20.21 4.84 -8.38
CA SER A 30 -21.60 4.76 -8.85
C SER A 30 -21.59 4.05 -10.21
N GLN A 31 -22.50 3.11 -10.45
CA GLN A 31 -22.61 2.34 -11.70
C GLN A 31 -22.59 3.28 -12.91
N GLY A 32 -21.47 3.37 -13.61
CA GLY A 32 -21.28 4.28 -14.72
C GLY A 32 -19.86 4.39 -15.26
N VAL A 33 -18.95 3.47 -14.87
CA VAL A 33 -17.68 3.32 -15.60
C VAL A 33 -18.02 2.50 -16.85
N GLU A 34 -18.42 3.19 -17.93
CA GLU A 34 -18.54 2.54 -19.23
C GLU A 34 -17.15 2.10 -19.68
N GLN A 35 -16.95 0.79 -19.81
CA GLN A 35 -15.79 0.22 -20.49
C GLN A 35 -15.89 0.61 -21.97
N SER A 36 -15.21 1.67 -22.36
CA SER A 36 -14.97 1.92 -23.77
C SER A 36 -13.81 1.03 -24.23
N LEU A 37 -14.13 0.04 -25.04
CA LEU A 37 -13.21 -0.97 -25.61
C LEU A 37 -12.29 -0.42 -26.70
N GLU A 38 -12.22 0.88 -26.94
CA GLU A 38 -11.40 1.50 -27.97
C GLU A 38 -10.56 2.64 -27.36
N GLY A 39 -9.36 2.29 -26.85
CA GLY A 39 -8.20 3.21 -26.76
C GLY A 39 -8.40 4.62 -26.16
N GLN A 40 -9.54 4.90 -25.51
CA GLN A 40 -9.85 6.20 -24.93
C GLN A 40 -9.59 6.18 -23.41
N THR A 41 -8.95 7.23 -22.96
CA THR A 41 -8.68 7.57 -21.57
C THR A 41 -9.93 7.35 -20.71
N MET A 42 -9.83 6.49 -19.70
CA MET A 42 -10.91 6.28 -18.75
C MET A 42 -11.04 7.51 -17.85
N VAL A 43 -12.00 8.35 -18.13
CA VAL A 43 -12.37 9.44 -17.22
C VAL A 43 -13.18 8.80 -16.09
N ALA A 44 -12.62 8.82 -14.87
CA ALA A 44 -13.36 8.47 -13.68
C ALA A 44 -14.49 9.49 -13.46
N ALA A 45 -15.69 9.21 -14.00
CA ALA A 45 -16.88 10.01 -13.74
C ALA A 45 -17.26 9.84 -12.26
N SER A 46 -16.70 10.67 -11.38
CA SER A 46 -17.04 10.69 -9.98
C SER A 46 -18.35 11.46 -9.78
N ASN A 47 -19.44 10.75 -9.49
CA ASN A 47 -20.59 11.33 -8.81
C ASN A 47 -20.33 11.54 -7.30
N ALA A 48 -19.14 11.21 -6.81
CA ALA A 48 -18.70 11.48 -5.47
C ALA A 48 -18.16 12.91 -5.39
N SER A 49 -18.63 13.68 -4.43
CA SER A 49 -18.20 15.07 -4.18
C SER A 49 -16.74 15.19 -3.72
N LYS A 50 -16.01 14.09 -3.60
CA LYS A 50 -14.64 14.00 -3.08
C LYS A 50 -13.69 13.36 -4.08
N GLN A 51 -12.42 13.78 -4.02
CA GLN A 51 -11.33 13.23 -4.84
C GLN A 51 -11.17 11.72 -4.64
N PRO A 52 -10.84 10.94 -5.69
CA PRO A 52 -10.53 9.52 -5.55
C PRO A 52 -9.35 9.31 -4.63
N LEU A 53 -9.35 8.16 -3.92
CA LEU A 53 -8.25 7.73 -3.08
C LEU A 53 -7.58 6.50 -3.68
N VAL A 54 -6.31 6.63 -3.97
CA VAL A 54 -5.46 5.52 -4.41
C VAL A 54 -4.84 4.85 -3.17
N LEU A 55 -4.96 3.53 -3.10
CA LEU A 55 -4.36 2.69 -2.06
C LEU A 55 -3.22 1.86 -2.64
N LEU A 56 -2.03 1.97 -2.05
CA LEU A 56 -0.84 1.21 -2.42
C LEU A 56 -0.45 0.27 -1.28
N HIS A 57 -0.40 -1.02 -1.56
CA HIS A 57 -0.11 -2.07 -0.58
C HIS A 57 1.37 -2.17 -0.20
N GLY A 58 1.67 -2.90 0.86
CA GLY A 58 3.04 -3.20 1.31
C GLY A 58 3.73 -4.30 0.49
N GLY A 59 5.01 -4.49 0.74
CA GLY A 59 5.79 -5.56 0.09
C GLY A 59 5.19 -6.94 0.34
N SER A 60 5.32 -7.83 -0.65
CA SER A 60 4.70 -9.16 -0.67
C SER A 60 3.20 -9.14 -0.36
N GLY A 61 2.50 -8.11 -0.85
CA GLY A 61 1.07 -7.91 -0.69
C GLY A 61 0.33 -7.74 -2.01
N SER A 62 -0.93 -7.37 -1.91
CA SER A 62 -1.84 -6.97 -2.97
C SER A 62 -2.86 -5.97 -2.39
N TRP A 63 -3.89 -5.60 -3.14
CA TRP A 63 -5.01 -4.83 -2.61
C TRP A 63 -5.55 -5.37 -1.27
N THR A 64 -5.39 -6.66 -1.01
CA THR A 64 -5.87 -7.34 0.20
C THR A 64 -5.23 -6.83 1.50
N HIS A 65 -4.11 -6.09 1.44
CA HIS A 65 -3.60 -5.38 2.61
C HIS A 65 -4.59 -4.34 3.15
N TRP A 66 -5.53 -3.89 2.31
CA TRP A 66 -6.57 -2.90 2.64
C TRP A 66 -7.94 -3.54 2.90
N LEU A 67 -8.03 -4.88 2.98
CA LEU A 67 -9.26 -5.67 3.08
C LEU A 67 -10.25 -5.13 4.12
N ARG A 68 -9.77 -4.74 5.30
CA ARG A 68 -10.61 -4.23 6.40
C ARG A 68 -10.93 -2.75 6.31
N ASN A 69 -10.49 -2.08 5.23
CA ASN A 69 -10.58 -0.61 5.12
C ASN A 69 -11.40 -0.14 3.91
N VAL A 70 -11.35 -0.89 2.81
CA VAL A 70 -11.94 -0.45 1.54
C VAL A 70 -13.42 -0.15 1.64
N GLU A 71 -14.22 -0.97 2.33
CA GLU A 71 -15.66 -0.73 2.49
C GLU A 71 -15.95 0.52 3.34
N HIS A 72 -15.17 0.78 4.40
CA HIS A 72 -15.31 1.99 5.19
C HIS A 72 -14.96 3.24 4.37
N LEU A 73 -13.81 3.22 3.73
CA LEU A 73 -13.32 4.35 2.93
C LEU A 73 -14.21 4.64 1.71
N ALA A 74 -14.81 3.59 1.12
CA ALA A 74 -15.69 3.70 -0.05
C ALA A 74 -17.06 4.34 0.24
N LYS A 75 -17.44 4.56 1.50
CA LYS A 75 -18.72 5.20 1.86
C LYS A 75 -18.84 6.62 1.30
N ASN A 76 -17.74 7.34 1.14
CA ASN A 76 -17.76 8.76 0.83
C ASN A 76 -16.94 9.14 -0.41
N ARG A 77 -16.26 8.21 -1.05
CA ARG A 77 -15.39 8.47 -2.21
C ARG A 77 -15.12 7.19 -2.99
N THR A 78 -14.62 7.31 -4.20
CA THR A 78 -14.13 6.17 -4.97
C THR A 78 -12.75 5.75 -4.46
N ILE A 79 -12.57 4.46 -4.19
CA ILE A 79 -11.32 3.84 -3.75
C ILE A 79 -10.73 3.05 -4.90
N TRP A 80 -9.48 3.32 -5.21
CA TRP A 80 -8.69 2.66 -6.25
C TRP A 80 -7.52 1.94 -5.59
N ALA A 81 -7.61 0.64 -5.38
CA ALA A 81 -6.51 -0.16 -4.85
C ALA A 81 -5.76 -0.82 -5.99
N LEU A 82 -4.49 -0.46 -6.14
CA LEU A 82 -3.59 -0.99 -7.16
C LEU A 82 -2.88 -2.23 -6.63
N ASP A 83 -2.87 -3.28 -7.41
CA ASP A 83 -1.80 -4.26 -7.30
C ASP A 83 -0.55 -3.65 -7.95
N ILE A 84 0.43 -3.29 -7.12
CA ILE A 84 1.65 -2.60 -7.57
C ILE A 84 2.37 -3.50 -8.60
N PRO A 85 2.95 -2.96 -9.69
CA PRO A 85 3.65 -3.76 -10.69
C PRO A 85 4.64 -4.76 -10.10
N GLY A 86 4.50 -6.04 -10.49
CA GLY A 86 5.24 -7.16 -9.94
C GLY A 86 4.63 -7.84 -8.72
N PHE A 87 3.44 -7.40 -8.29
CA PHE A 87 2.67 -8.00 -7.18
C PHE A 87 1.24 -8.32 -7.63
N GLY A 88 0.55 -9.15 -6.84
CA GLY A 88 -0.84 -9.49 -7.08
C GLY A 88 -1.05 -9.95 -8.52
N ASP A 89 -2.05 -9.39 -9.16
CA ASP A 89 -2.44 -9.71 -10.53
C ASP A 89 -1.81 -8.77 -11.58
N SER A 90 -1.11 -7.69 -11.16
CA SER A 90 -0.37 -6.81 -12.07
C SER A 90 0.93 -7.44 -12.58
N ASP A 91 1.25 -7.27 -13.85
CA ASP A 91 2.47 -7.79 -14.43
C ASP A 91 3.74 -7.17 -13.85
N LEU A 92 4.85 -7.89 -13.98
CA LEU A 92 6.19 -7.37 -13.69
C LEU A 92 6.75 -6.75 -14.98
N PRO A 93 7.03 -5.44 -15.04
CA PRO A 93 7.66 -4.83 -16.19
C PRO A 93 8.97 -5.50 -16.57
N SER A 94 9.17 -5.79 -17.87
CA SER A 94 10.38 -6.40 -18.37
C SER A 94 11.60 -5.52 -18.04
N GLY A 95 12.63 -6.13 -17.45
CA GLY A 95 13.85 -5.42 -17.01
C GLY A 95 13.75 -4.80 -15.61
N LEU A 96 12.61 -4.77 -14.96
CA LEU A 96 12.47 -4.36 -13.57
C LEU A 96 12.89 -5.51 -12.64
N SER A 97 14.05 -5.40 -12.03
CA SER A 97 14.61 -6.42 -11.13
C SER A 97 14.72 -5.99 -9.67
N ASP A 98 14.63 -4.69 -9.40
CA ASP A 98 14.68 -4.10 -8.06
C ASP A 98 13.71 -2.90 -7.99
N ALA A 99 13.22 -2.61 -6.81
CA ALA A 99 12.19 -1.61 -6.55
C ALA A 99 12.62 -0.16 -6.84
N ASP A 100 13.91 0.11 -7.01
CA ASP A 100 14.42 1.44 -7.37
C ASP A 100 13.94 1.92 -8.76
N GLY A 101 13.65 0.98 -9.66
CA GLY A 101 13.12 1.27 -10.99
C GLY A 101 11.58 1.43 -11.07
N LEU A 102 10.85 1.29 -9.97
CA LEU A 102 9.38 1.21 -9.99
C LEU A 102 8.67 2.56 -10.23
N VAL A 103 9.28 3.66 -9.78
CA VAL A 103 8.63 4.99 -9.74
C VAL A 103 8.10 5.48 -11.09
N PRO A 104 8.82 5.34 -12.22
CA PRO A 104 8.31 5.75 -13.53
C PRO A 104 7.04 4.99 -13.95
N TYR A 105 6.96 3.70 -13.69
CA TYR A 105 5.77 2.87 -13.97
C TYR A 105 4.57 3.32 -13.14
N MET A 106 4.78 3.62 -11.85
CA MET A 106 3.73 4.16 -10.99
C MET A 106 3.22 5.52 -11.48
N ALA A 107 4.13 6.39 -11.94
CA ALA A 107 3.76 7.68 -12.48
C ALA A 107 2.96 7.54 -13.80
N GLU A 108 3.36 6.61 -14.67
CA GLU A 108 2.64 6.28 -15.91
C GLU A 108 1.22 5.79 -15.60
N ILE A 109 1.08 4.86 -14.65
CA ILE A 109 -0.22 4.32 -14.21
C ILE A 109 -1.12 5.43 -13.69
N LEU A 110 -0.64 6.27 -12.77
CA LEU A 110 -1.44 7.37 -12.21
C LEU A 110 -1.82 8.39 -13.29
N THR A 111 -0.89 8.77 -14.15
CA THR A 111 -1.15 9.72 -15.26
C THR A 111 -2.23 9.18 -16.20
N HIS A 112 -2.12 7.92 -16.59
CA HIS A 112 -3.08 7.31 -17.53
C HIS A 112 -4.45 7.13 -16.86
N THR A 113 -4.51 6.59 -15.65
CA THR A 113 -5.78 6.30 -14.95
C THR A 113 -6.57 7.57 -14.63
N PHE A 114 -5.88 8.64 -14.23
CA PHE A 114 -6.53 9.89 -13.79
C PHE A 114 -6.33 11.06 -14.75
N SER A 115 -5.94 10.81 -16.00
CA SER A 115 -5.75 11.84 -17.05
C SER A 115 -4.79 12.96 -16.66
N GLY A 116 -3.84 12.67 -15.77
CA GLY A 116 -2.88 13.63 -15.21
C GLY A 116 -3.42 14.47 -14.06
N ASP A 117 -4.65 14.28 -13.64
CA ASP A 117 -5.21 14.95 -12.46
C ASP A 117 -4.57 14.42 -11.17
N ALA A 118 -4.33 15.33 -10.23
CA ALA A 118 -3.78 14.97 -8.92
C ALA A 118 -4.80 14.24 -8.04
N VAL A 119 -4.39 13.15 -7.44
CA VAL A 119 -5.22 12.29 -6.57
C VAL A 119 -4.71 12.22 -5.15
N ASP A 120 -5.56 11.80 -4.22
CA ASP A 120 -5.13 11.41 -2.88
C ASP A 120 -4.51 10.03 -2.93
N VAL A 121 -3.38 9.87 -2.24
CA VAL A 121 -2.68 8.58 -2.17
C VAL A 121 -2.46 8.19 -0.72
N MET A 122 -2.78 6.95 -0.37
CA MET A 122 -2.44 6.33 0.90
C MET A 122 -1.62 5.07 0.63
N GLY A 123 -0.39 5.04 1.14
CA GLY A 123 0.53 3.93 0.91
C GLY A 123 0.97 3.26 2.21
N PHE A 124 0.86 1.94 2.24
CA PHE A 124 1.31 1.12 3.35
C PHE A 124 2.72 0.59 3.10
N SER A 125 3.61 0.72 4.09
CA SER A 125 4.94 0.12 4.09
C SER A 125 5.68 0.43 2.77
N PHE A 126 6.04 -0.58 2.00
CA PHE A 126 6.65 -0.45 0.68
C PHE A 126 5.86 0.47 -0.27
N GLY A 127 4.52 0.36 -0.28
CA GLY A 127 3.64 1.23 -1.06
C GLY A 127 3.70 2.70 -0.59
N GLY A 128 3.89 2.93 0.71
CA GLY A 128 4.09 4.28 1.27
C GLY A 128 5.41 4.90 0.80
N MET A 129 6.50 4.13 0.87
CA MET A 129 7.79 4.59 0.33
C MET A 129 7.69 4.89 -1.16
N THR A 130 7.09 3.99 -1.94
CA THR A 130 6.90 4.17 -3.38
C THR A 130 6.08 5.43 -3.68
N ALA A 131 4.96 5.64 -2.98
CA ALA A 131 4.14 6.85 -3.11
C ALA A 131 4.92 8.13 -2.80
N GLY A 132 5.72 8.12 -1.73
CA GLY A 132 6.57 9.27 -1.37
C GLY A 132 7.64 9.58 -2.41
N LEU A 133 8.19 8.56 -3.07
CA LEU A 133 9.14 8.75 -4.18
C LEU A 133 8.43 9.28 -5.43
N VAL A 134 7.21 8.83 -5.74
CA VAL A 134 6.38 9.40 -6.81
C VAL A 134 6.07 10.86 -6.53
N ALA A 135 5.60 11.19 -5.32
CA ALA A 135 5.32 12.58 -4.92
C ALA A 135 6.54 13.51 -5.06
N ALA A 136 7.74 12.98 -4.84
CA ALA A 136 8.98 13.75 -4.97
C ALA A 136 9.45 13.94 -6.43
N GLN A 137 9.18 12.98 -7.32
CA GLN A 137 9.62 13.02 -8.71
C GLN A 137 8.55 13.56 -9.67
N TYR A 138 7.27 13.36 -9.31
CA TYR A 138 6.10 13.75 -10.09
C TYR A 138 5.10 14.49 -9.20
N PRO A 139 5.44 15.70 -8.70
CA PRO A 139 4.69 16.37 -7.64
C PRO A 139 3.26 16.75 -8.05
N ASN A 140 2.98 16.85 -9.35
CA ASN A 140 1.66 17.20 -9.88
C ASN A 140 0.66 16.03 -9.85
N LEU A 141 1.09 14.80 -9.58
CA LEU A 141 0.23 13.61 -9.58
C LEU A 141 -0.44 13.33 -8.23
N ILE A 142 0.09 13.89 -7.14
CA ILE A 142 -0.40 13.60 -5.79
C ILE A 142 -0.85 14.90 -5.11
N ARG A 143 -2.15 14.98 -4.81
CA ARG A 143 -2.77 16.10 -4.10
C ARG A 143 -2.50 16.07 -2.60
N GLN A 144 -2.55 14.88 -2.00
CA GLN A 144 -2.31 14.59 -0.61
C GLN A 144 -1.72 13.19 -0.46
N LEU A 145 -0.76 13.02 0.43
CA LEU A 145 -0.12 11.74 0.68
C LEU A 145 -0.29 11.32 2.15
N ILE A 146 -0.74 10.08 2.37
CA ILE A 146 -0.77 9.45 3.69
C ILE A 146 0.21 8.27 3.69
N LEU A 147 1.25 8.36 4.50
CA LEU A 147 2.26 7.32 4.69
C LEU A 147 1.86 6.45 5.88
N VAL A 148 1.72 5.16 5.68
CA VAL A 148 1.39 4.19 6.73
C VAL A 148 2.58 3.24 6.92
N GLY A 149 3.31 3.36 8.02
CA GLY A 149 4.45 2.49 8.34
C GLY A 149 5.55 2.45 7.27
N ALA A 150 5.76 3.53 6.52
CA ALA A 150 6.64 3.55 5.35
C ALA A 150 8.12 3.40 5.71
N PRO A 151 8.91 2.52 5.03
CA PRO A 151 10.35 2.40 5.19
C PRO A 151 11.12 3.44 4.35
N GLY A 152 12.45 3.32 4.29
CA GLY A 152 13.29 4.24 3.53
C GLY A 152 13.69 5.49 4.32
N LEU A 153 13.73 5.40 5.64
CA LEU A 153 14.01 6.52 6.56
C LEU A 153 15.45 6.51 7.11
N GLY A 154 16.26 5.49 6.79
CA GLY A 154 17.56 5.30 7.43
C GLY A 154 17.45 4.93 8.92
N LEU A 155 16.23 4.66 9.39
CA LEU A 155 15.97 4.20 10.75
C LEU A 155 15.87 2.67 10.74
N PHE A 156 16.75 2.03 11.48
CA PHE A 156 16.77 0.58 11.61
C PHE A 156 16.39 0.20 13.04
N GLY A 157 15.29 -0.53 13.17
CA GLY A 157 14.93 -1.20 14.40
C GLY A 157 15.84 -2.40 14.68
N LYS A 158 15.44 -3.25 15.60
CA LYS A 158 16.12 -4.53 15.83
C LYS A 158 15.94 -5.44 14.60
N GLU A 159 16.93 -6.30 14.37
CA GLU A 159 16.80 -7.35 13.36
C GLU A 159 15.62 -8.26 13.69
N LEU A 160 14.72 -8.44 12.73
CA LEU A 160 13.54 -9.27 12.91
C LEU A 160 13.92 -10.75 12.71
N PRO A 161 13.42 -11.66 13.56
CA PRO A 161 13.70 -13.08 13.47
C PRO A 161 12.91 -13.76 12.35
N MET A 162 13.04 -13.24 11.13
CA MET A 162 12.31 -13.77 9.97
C MET A 162 12.82 -15.15 9.58
N ARG A 163 11.89 -16.02 9.18
CA ARG A 163 12.20 -17.37 8.67
C ARG A 163 12.04 -17.42 7.17
N GLY A 164 13.00 -18.05 6.49
CA GLY A 164 12.91 -18.36 5.06
C GLY A 164 12.09 -19.63 4.84
N MET A 165 11.54 -19.75 3.61
CA MET A 165 10.96 -21.00 3.12
C MET A 165 11.96 -21.72 2.23
N THR A 166 11.98 -23.06 2.29
CA THR A 166 12.78 -23.91 1.43
C THR A 166 11.88 -24.75 0.51
N PRO A 167 12.34 -25.17 -0.67
CA PRO A 167 11.51 -25.90 -1.64
C PRO A 167 10.98 -27.26 -1.15
N ASP A 168 11.60 -27.84 -0.13
CA ASP A 168 11.28 -29.14 0.46
C ASP A 168 10.23 -29.04 1.58
N MET A 169 9.82 -27.83 1.99
CA MET A 169 8.79 -27.65 3.01
C MET A 169 7.42 -28.09 2.48
N ASP A 170 6.73 -28.92 3.24
CA ASP A 170 5.33 -29.19 3.03
C ASP A 170 4.44 -27.97 3.38
N GLU A 171 3.17 -28.06 3.07
CA GLU A 171 2.21 -26.97 3.29
C GLU A 171 2.13 -26.57 4.77
N GLU A 172 2.12 -27.54 5.70
CA GLU A 172 2.05 -27.25 7.13
C GLU A 172 3.30 -26.51 7.62
N ALA A 173 4.48 -26.89 7.16
CA ALA A 173 5.73 -26.20 7.47
C ALA A 173 5.74 -24.77 6.89
N GLN A 174 5.26 -24.56 5.66
CA GLN A 174 5.12 -23.23 5.06
C GLN A 174 4.16 -22.36 5.86
N ARG A 175 2.98 -22.88 6.26
CA ARG A 175 2.02 -22.16 7.11
C ARG A 175 2.64 -21.74 8.45
N LYS A 176 3.45 -22.60 9.09
CA LYS A 176 4.19 -22.25 10.32
C LYS A 176 5.18 -21.10 10.08
N VAL A 177 5.87 -21.08 8.94
CA VAL A 177 6.75 -19.96 8.57
C VAL A 177 5.96 -18.68 8.38
N HIS A 178 4.84 -18.70 7.65
CA HIS A 178 3.97 -17.53 7.47
C HIS A 178 3.46 -17.01 8.81
N ARG A 179 2.90 -17.87 9.66
CA ARG A 179 2.46 -17.50 11.00
C ARG A 179 3.57 -16.86 11.84
N HIS A 180 4.77 -17.44 11.81
CA HIS A 180 5.91 -16.88 12.52
C HIS A 180 6.29 -15.49 12.00
N ASN A 181 6.39 -15.31 10.68
CA ASN A 181 6.80 -14.06 10.06
C ASN A 181 5.76 -12.95 10.24
N LEU A 182 4.47 -13.28 10.18
CA LEU A 182 3.37 -12.35 10.49
C LEU A 182 3.46 -11.85 11.93
N ASN A 183 3.65 -12.74 12.89
CA ASN A 183 3.84 -12.35 14.30
C ASN A 183 5.13 -11.57 14.55
N ALA A 184 6.20 -11.88 13.82
CA ALA A 184 7.48 -11.21 14.01
C ALA A 184 7.51 -9.79 13.45
N MET A 185 6.72 -9.50 12.41
CA MET A 185 6.80 -8.24 11.67
C MET A 185 5.49 -7.45 11.63
N MET A 186 4.35 -8.11 11.43
CA MET A 186 3.11 -7.42 11.03
C MET A 186 2.19 -7.12 12.21
N PHE A 187 2.11 -8.02 13.19
CA PHE A 187 1.13 -7.96 14.27
C PHE A 187 1.78 -7.93 15.65
N VAL A 188 1.16 -7.22 16.58
CA VAL A 188 1.53 -7.24 17.99
C VAL A 188 0.69 -8.27 18.77
N HIS A 189 -0.51 -8.56 18.29
CA HIS A 189 -1.42 -9.53 18.89
C HIS A 189 -1.39 -10.85 18.12
N PRO A 190 -0.89 -11.95 18.70
CA PRO A 190 -0.82 -13.25 18.03
C PRO A 190 -2.18 -13.77 17.56
N ASP A 191 -3.26 -13.42 18.26
CA ASP A 191 -4.64 -13.80 17.91
C ASP A 191 -5.13 -13.13 16.62
N SER A 192 -4.46 -12.08 16.16
CA SER A 192 -4.73 -11.45 14.86
C SER A 192 -4.27 -12.34 13.69
N VAL A 193 -3.38 -13.31 13.92
CA VAL A 193 -2.86 -14.21 12.89
C VAL A 193 -3.71 -15.49 12.81
N THR A 194 -4.91 -15.32 12.28
CA THR A 194 -5.85 -16.42 12.01
C THR A 194 -5.41 -17.24 10.80
N ASP A 195 -6.05 -18.40 10.55
CA ASP A 195 -5.77 -19.21 9.37
C ASP A 195 -6.11 -18.46 8.08
N ASP A 196 -7.21 -17.69 8.05
CA ASP A 196 -7.56 -16.84 6.90
C ASP A 196 -6.47 -15.79 6.58
N VAL A 197 -5.81 -15.23 7.60
CA VAL A 197 -4.71 -14.27 7.42
C VAL A 197 -3.46 -14.97 6.90
N ILE A 198 -3.22 -16.22 7.31
CA ILE A 198 -2.11 -17.03 6.78
C ILE A 198 -2.36 -17.37 5.31
N ASP A 199 -3.57 -17.78 4.96
CA ASP A 199 -3.97 -18.09 3.57
C ASP A 199 -3.82 -16.87 2.67
N LEU A 200 -4.28 -15.70 3.15
CA LEU A 200 -4.10 -14.41 2.47
C LEU A 200 -2.61 -14.12 2.24
N GLN A 201 -1.79 -14.23 3.27
CA GLN A 201 -0.35 -13.97 3.16
C GLN A 201 0.34 -14.96 2.22
N GLN A 202 -0.02 -16.24 2.27
CA GLN A 202 0.51 -17.26 1.38
C GLN A 202 0.20 -16.94 -0.08
N ALA A 203 -1.06 -16.57 -0.38
CA ALA A 203 -1.49 -16.17 -1.71
C ALA A 203 -0.75 -14.92 -2.20
N ASN A 204 -0.54 -13.95 -1.34
CA ASN A 204 0.20 -12.72 -1.67
C ASN A 204 1.68 -13.01 -1.96
N VAL A 205 2.35 -13.79 -1.12
CA VAL A 205 3.77 -14.14 -1.29
C VAL A 205 3.99 -14.96 -2.57
N ALA A 206 3.05 -15.84 -2.92
CA ALA A 206 3.12 -16.62 -4.17
C ALA A 206 3.08 -15.72 -5.43
N ARG A 207 2.45 -14.56 -5.34
CA ARG A 207 2.33 -13.57 -6.44
C ARG A 207 3.34 -12.43 -6.34
N ASP A 208 4.33 -12.49 -5.42
CA ASP A 208 5.42 -11.51 -5.30
C ASP A 208 6.54 -11.87 -6.29
N ARG A 209 6.62 -11.14 -7.39
CA ARG A 209 7.64 -11.26 -8.44
C ARG A 209 8.76 -10.23 -8.32
N LEU A 210 8.55 -9.13 -7.54
CA LEU A 210 9.54 -8.07 -7.28
C LEU A 210 10.18 -8.24 -5.89
N ARG A 211 10.96 -9.31 -5.72
CA ARG A 211 11.52 -9.70 -4.42
C ARG A 211 12.67 -8.82 -3.93
N ARG A 212 13.37 -8.12 -4.82
CA ARG A 212 14.45 -7.21 -4.44
C ARG A 212 13.89 -5.83 -4.12
N ARG A 213 14.14 -5.37 -2.91
CA ARG A 213 13.65 -4.09 -2.39
C ARG A 213 14.72 -3.45 -1.49
N ARG A 214 15.98 -3.43 -1.99
CA ARG A 214 17.14 -2.93 -1.24
C ARG A 214 16.98 -1.47 -0.85
N ILE A 215 16.35 -0.68 -1.71
CA ILE A 215 16.07 0.75 -1.49
C ILE A 215 15.27 1.01 -0.19
N ALA A 216 14.41 0.06 0.23
CA ALA A 216 13.65 0.18 1.48
C ALA A 216 14.54 0.17 2.74
N ARG A 217 15.80 -0.30 2.63
CA ARG A 217 16.79 -0.30 3.70
C ARG A 217 17.76 0.88 3.64
N THR A 218 17.38 1.95 2.98
CA THR A 218 18.17 3.18 2.86
C THR A 218 17.41 4.34 3.50
N ASP A 219 17.89 5.56 3.34
CA ASP A 219 17.22 6.79 3.76
C ASP A 219 16.53 7.52 2.59
N VAL A 220 16.24 6.79 1.51
CA VAL A 220 15.74 7.35 0.24
C VAL A 220 14.48 8.19 0.39
N LEU A 221 13.55 7.77 1.25
CA LEU A 221 12.31 8.51 1.51
C LEU A 221 12.58 9.77 2.34
N ALA A 222 13.48 9.68 3.32
CA ALA A 222 13.92 10.83 4.11
C ALA A 222 14.59 11.90 3.23
N GLN A 223 15.40 11.49 2.25
CA GLN A 223 15.99 12.41 1.28
C GLN A 223 14.96 12.99 0.30
N ALA A 224 13.97 12.20 -0.11
CA ALA A 224 12.95 12.60 -1.08
C ALA A 224 12.02 13.71 -0.56
N GLN A 225 11.78 13.78 0.75
CA GLN A 225 10.80 14.70 1.37
C GLN A 225 11.00 16.17 1.04
N THR A 226 12.22 16.59 0.74
CA THR A 226 12.54 18.00 0.38
C THR A 226 11.93 18.44 -0.93
N ARG A 227 11.44 17.49 -1.74
CA ARG A 227 10.81 17.74 -3.04
C ARG A 227 9.29 17.57 -3.02
N TRP A 228 8.69 17.19 -1.88
CA TRP A 228 7.23 17.08 -1.77
C TRP A 228 6.58 18.47 -1.88
N GLN A 229 5.54 18.55 -2.73
CA GLN A 229 4.76 19.77 -2.94
C GLN A 229 3.31 19.62 -2.44
N CYS A 230 2.95 18.47 -1.91
CA CYS A 230 1.65 18.18 -1.33
C CYS A 230 1.75 18.00 0.19
N PRO A 231 0.64 18.16 0.95
CA PRO A 231 0.59 17.77 2.35
C PRO A 231 0.87 16.29 2.51
N VAL A 232 1.77 15.94 3.44
CA VAL A 232 2.10 14.56 3.78
C VAL A 232 1.76 14.29 5.23
N HIS A 233 1.05 13.20 5.48
CA HIS A 233 0.61 12.77 6.81
C HIS A 233 1.19 11.39 7.12
N GLY A 234 1.64 11.18 8.34
CA GLY A 234 2.22 9.92 8.78
C GLY A 234 1.32 9.20 9.80
N VAL A 235 1.11 7.89 9.62
CA VAL A 235 0.36 7.02 10.54
C VAL A 235 1.16 5.75 10.79
N TRP A 236 1.54 5.50 12.05
CA TRP A 236 2.31 4.31 12.45
C TRP A 236 1.63 3.59 13.59
N GLY A 237 1.81 2.26 13.69
CA GLY A 237 1.48 1.51 14.89
C GLY A 237 2.49 1.77 16.00
N ALA A 238 2.03 1.87 17.26
CA ALA A 238 2.90 2.11 18.42
C ALA A 238 3.92 0.97 18.64
N CYS A 239 3.57 -0.23 18.18
CA CYS A 239 4.37 -1.45 18.31
C CYS A 239 4.93 -1.92 16.96
N ASP A 240 5.06 -1.02 15.99
CA ASP A 240 5.61 -1.36 14.67
C ASP A 240 7.01 -1.97 14.81
N ALA A 241 7.13 -3.25 14.45
CA ALA A 241 8.36 -4.02 14.64
C ALA A 241 9.55 -3.47 13.85
N LEU A 242 9.31 -2.83 12.69
CA LEU A 242 10.36 -2.20 11.87
C LEU A 242 10.96 -0.97 12.56
N TYR A 243 10.21 -0.35 13.48
CA TYR A 243 10.60 0.88 14.18
C TYR A 243 10.80 0.68 15.67
N GLN A 244 10.98 -0.56 16.13
CA GLN A 244 11.21 -0.84 17.53
C GLN A 244 12.46 -0.12 18.08
N GLY A 245 12.24 0.84 18.98
CA GLY A 245 13.28 1.69 19.55
C GLY A 245 13.64 2.94 18.74
N THR A 246 13.09 3.11 17.53
CA THR A 246 13.37 4.26 16.67
C THR A 246 12.11 5.05 16.25
N LEU A 247 10.90 4.58 16.62
CA LEU A 247 9.63 5.20 16.21
C LEU A 247 9.55 6.70 16.55
N SER A 248 10.04 7.11 17.71
CA SER A 248 10.06 8.51 18.14
C SER A 248 10.94 9.42 17.27
N GLN A 249 11.82 8.84 16.45
CA GLN A 249 12.70 9.57 15.53
C GLN A 249 12.02 9.84 14.18
N VAL A 250 10.94 9.12 13.83
CA VAL A 250 10.25 9.26 12.55
C VAL A 250 9.84 10.71 12.25
N PRO A 251 9.15 11.47 13.15
CA PRO A 251 8.77 12.84 12.85
C PRO A 251 9.96 13.82 12.78
N GLN A 252 11.10 13.45 13.34
CA GLN A 252 12.34 14.23 13.22
C GLN A 252 13.00 14.00 11.86
N VAL A 253 13.02 12.75 11.39
CA VAL A 253 13.58 12.36 10.09
C VAL A 253 12.66 12.84 8.96
N LEU A 254 11.35 12.67 9.07
CA LEU A 254 10.36 13.16 8.11
C LEU A 254 9.77 14.51 8.58
N SER A 255 10.62 15.51 8.76
CA SER A 255 10.25 16.83 9.30
C SER A 255 9.32 17.64 8.36
N SER A 256 9.19 17.25 7.10
CA SER A 256 8.27 17.88 6.13
C SER A 256 6.83 17.37 6.24
N MET A 257 6.55 16.39 7.10
CA MET A 257 5.17 15.93 7.32
C MET A 257 4.33 16.99 8.02
N ALA A 258 3.10 17.17 7.53
CA ALA A 258 2.10 18.06 8.14
C ALA A 258 1.58 17.52 9.48
N THR A 259 1.44 16.19 9.60
CA THR A 259 1.04 15.51 10.84
C THR A 259 1.73 14.15 10.95
N PHE A 260 1.94 13.72 12.20
CA PHE A 260 2.39 12.37 12.53
C PHE A 260 1.53 11.83 13.66
N THR A 261 0.89 10.68 13.45
CA THR A 261 0.00 10.05 14.43
C THR A 261 0.44 8.62 14.67
N VAL A 262 0.46 8.23 15.93
CA VAL A 262 0.77 6.86 16.36
C VAL A 262 -0.52 6.22 16.87
N VAL A 263 -0.91 5.10 16.27
CA VAL A 263 -2.07 4.30 16.70
C VAL A 263 -1.61 3.36 17.84
N PRO A 264 -2.19 3.50 19.04
CA PRO A 264 -1.81 2.65 20.16
C PRO A 264 -2.17 1.19 19.91
N ASP A 265 -1.43 0.28 20.55
CA ASP A 265 -1.73 -1.15 20.57
C ASP A 265 -1.86 -1.77 19.16
N ALA A 266 -1.01 -1.33 18.23
CA ALA A 266 -0.98 -1.75 16.85
C ALA A 266 0.45 -2.03 16.38
N GLY A 267 0.62 -3.11 15.60
CA GLY A 267 1.86 -3.47 14.93
C GLY A 267 2.07 -2.74 13.60
N HIS A 268 2.90 -3.33 12.74
CA HIS A 268 3.22 -2.75 11.44
C HIS A 268 2.00 -2.67 10.52
N TRP A 269 1.14 -3.71 10.48
CA TRP A 269 -0.09 -3.72 9.68
C TRP A 269 -1.25 -3.07 10.43
N VAL A 270 -1.04 -1.81 10.81
CA VAL A 270 -1.92 -1.04 11.71
C VAL A 270 -3.37 -0.99 11.26
N MET A 271 -3.60 -0.75 9.96
CA MET A 271 -4.94 -0.62 9.37
C MET A 271 -5.70 -1.96 9.28
N PHE A 272 -5.01 -3.08 9.44
CA PHE A 272 -5.62 -4.40 9.53
C PHE A 272 -5.87 -4.81 10.98
N GLU A 273 -4.90 -4.55 11.87
CA GLU A 273 -4.95 -4.96 13.26
C GLU A 273 -5.88 -4.09 14.10
N ARG A 274 -5.94 -2.78 13.82
CA ARG A 274 -6.77 -1.79 14.53
C ARG A 274 -7.56 -0.91 13.54
N PRO A 275 -8.47 -1.49 12.73
CA PRO A 275 -9.14 -0.76 11.65
C PRO A 275 -9.93 0.46 12.17
N ASP A 276 -10.68 0.34 13.25
CA ASP A 276 -11.50 1.45 13.77
C ASP A 276 -10.63 2.61 14.28
N ALA A 277 -9.54 2.31 15.01
CA ALA A 277 -8.61 3.32 15.46
C ALA A 277 -7.88 3.99 14.27
N PHE A 278 -7.53 3.21 13.27
CA PHE A 278 -6.95 3.72 12.02
C PHE A 278 -7.94 4.63 11.27
N HIS A 279 -9.20 4.23 11.12
CA HIS A 279 -10.24 5.06 10.51
C HIS A 279 -10.41 6.38 11.25
N GLY A 280 -10.44 6.37 12.58
CA GLY A 280 -10.51 7.59 13.40
C GLY A 280 -9.38 8.59 13.13
N VAL A 281 -8.21 8.11 12.70
CA VAL A 281 -7.06 8.95 12.32
C VAL A 281 -7.17 9.46 10.89
N VAL A 282 -7.54 8.60 9.92
CA VAL A 282 -7.47 8.96 8.50
C VAL A 282 -8.72 9.71 8.01
N ASP A 283 -9.90 9.48 8.57
CA ASP A 283 -11.14 10.15 8.16
C ASP A 283 -11.06 11.70 8.24
N PRO A 284 -10.51 12.31 9.32
CA PRO A 284 -10.32 13.75 9.37
C PRO A 284 -9.32 14.29 8.33
N LEU A 285 -8.31 13.50 7.96
CA LEU A 285 -7.32 13.86 6.94
C LEU A 285 -7.96 13.85 5.55
N LEU A 286 -8.82 12.87 5.30
CA LEU A 286 -9.51 12.66 4.03
C LEU A 286 -10.76 13.54 3.85
N SER A 287 -11.17 14.27 4.87
CA SER A 287 -12.36 15.16 4.82
C SER A 287 -12.05 16.60 4.39
N ARG A 288 -10.77 16.90 4.13
CA ARG A 288 -10.27 18.25 3.78
C ARG A 288 -10.32 18.54 2.30
#